data_d428674eff34fc7e440ae43728b2573b
#
_entry.id   d428674eff34fc7e440ae43728b2573b
#
_cell.length_a   1.000
_cell.length_b   1.000
_cell.length_c   1.000
_cell.angle_alpha   90.00
_cell.angle_beta   90.00
_cell.angle_gamma   90.00
#
_symmetry.space_group_name_H-M   'P 1'
#
loop_
_entity.id
_entity.type
_entity.pdbx_description
1 polymer ?
#
loop_
_entity_poly.entity_id
_entity_poly.type
_entity_poly.pdbx_seq_one_letter_code
_entity_poly.pdbx_strand_id
1 'polypeptide(L)'
;GFMSWVGLCWGMKWLWSPLVDKLRIPLLSSRLGQRRAWLLTAQIGLIVSLALMAFADPAKSLTLTAALALTTAFFGATQDIALDAFRIESGSEEKQAAFAATYQTGYRLAMIWAGAGALAIAAFFETQFGTAVGWRSAYLVMSASMLVGVVTVLLSPEPEQSRRVHAQTYASKREWIFEAICKPFLDFFSRFGWGAAVILALIATYRISDVVMGVMANPFYADLGFSKEEVAAVSKVFGLIMK
;
A
#
# COMPACT_ATOMS: atom_id res chain seq x y z
N GLY A 1 18.85 9.36 -0.18
CA GLY A 1 18.20 10.63 -0.48
C GLY A 1 16.73 10.64 -0.05
N PHE A 2 16.02 11.75 -0.25
CA PHE A 2 14.60 11.92 0.18
C PHE A 2 13.65 10.81 -0.30
N MET A 3 13.89 10.25 -1.49
CA MET A 3 13.05 9.17 -2.04
C MET A 3 13.14 7.85 -1.25
N SER A 4 14.20 7.63 -0.49
CA SER A 4 14.30 6.45 0.38
C SER A 4 13.31 6.49 1.55
N TRP A 5 12.87 7.69 1.98
CA TRP A 5 11.86 7.87 3.04
C TRP A 5 10.48 7.37 2.60
N VAL A 6 10.19 7.40 1.30
CA VAL A 6 8.93 6.85 0.75
C VAL A 6 8.83 5.36 1.04
N GLY A 7 9.92 4.61 0.88
CA GLY A 7 9.98 3.19 1.23
C GLY A 7 9.85 2.90 2.72
N LEU A 8 10.28 3.82 3.60
CA LEU A 8 10.14 3.66 5.04
C LEU A 8 8.69 3.61 5.50
N CYS A 9 7.77 4.35 4.87
CA CYS A 9 6.34 4.28 5.19
C CYS A 9 5.81 2.84 5.08
N TRP A 10 6.20 2.10 4.06
CA TRP A 10 5.80 0.70 3.89
C TRP A 10 6.44 -0.23 4.92
N GLY A 11 7.71 0.02 5.27
CA GLY A 11 8.40 -0.75 6.31
C GLY A 11 7.88 -0.47 7.73
N MET A 12 7.41 0.75 7.98
CA MET A 12 6.98 1.21 9.29
C MET A 12 5.45 1.17 9.50
N LYS A 13 4.67 0.69 8.53
CA LYS A 13 3.20 0.66 8.59
C LYS A 13 2.65 -0.03 9.85
N TRP A 14 3.40 -0.95 10.45
CA TRP A 14 3.06 -1.63 11.69
C TRP A 14 2.93 -0.69 12.90
N LEU A 15 3.60 0.49 12.88
CA LEU A 15 3.51 1.46 13.98
C LEU A 15 2.12 2.07 14.12
N TRP A 16 1.42 2.30 13.00
CA TRP A 16 0.07 2.88 13.04
C TRP A 16 -1.04 1.90 12.66
N SER A 17 -0.70 0.64 12.34
CA SER A 17 -1.72 -0.37 12.08
C SER A 17 -2.71 -0.53 13.25
N PRO A 18 -2.28 -0.48 14.55
CA PRO A 18 -3.23 -0.55 15.65
C PRO A 18 -4.20 0.64 15.72
N LEU A 19 -3.78 1.81 15.20
CA LEU A 19 -4.67 2.97 15.07
C LEU A 19 -5.78 2.70 14.05
N VAL A 20 -5.41 2.18 12.87
CA VAL A 20 -6.36 1.81 11.81
C VAL A 20 -7.32 0.73 12.28
N ASP A 21 -6.83 -0.21 13.08
CA ASP A 21 -7.62 -1.32 13.60
C ASP A 21 -8.62 -0.91 14.68
N LYS A 22 -8.25 0.03 15.55
CA LYS A 22 -9.04 0.33 16.76
C LYS A 22 -9.67 1.72 16.77
N LEU A 23 -9.13 2.70 16.02
CA LEU A 23 -9.63 4.06 16.03
C LEU A 23 -10.82 4.21 15.07
N ARG A 24 -11.94 4.71 15.59
CA ARG A 24 -13.10 5.08 14.78
C ARG A 24 -12.94 6.50 14.22
N ILE A 25 -13.14 6.64 12.92
CA ILE A 25 -13.20 7.95 12.30
C ILE A 25 -14.59 8.55 12.60
N PRO A 26 -14.65 9.69 13.30
CA PRO A 26 -15.94 10.32 13.62
C PRO A 26 -16.79 10.52 12.36
N LEU A 27 -18.11 10.35 12.46
CA LEU A 27 -19.10 10.47 11.38
C LEU A 27 -18.97 9.40 10.27
N LEU A 28 -17.78 9.05 9.81
CA LEU A 28 -17.60 8.09 8.73
C LEU A 28 -17.81 6.65 9.20
N SER A 29 -17.19 6.27 10.32
CA SER A 29 -17.30 4.91 10.85
C SER A 29 -18.71 4.57 11.34
N SER A 30 -19.50 5.58 11.76
CA SER A 30 -20.90 5.38 12.17
C SER A 30 -21.83 5.06 10.99
N ARG A 31 -21.51 5.58 9.80
CA ARG A 31 -22.33 5.41 8.59
C ARG A 31 -21.85 4.25 7.71
N LEU A 32 -20.56 4.13 7.53
CA LEU A 32 -19.97 3.18 6.58
C LEU A 32 -19.42 1.91 7.26
N GLY A 33 -19.15 1.95 8.56
CA GLY A 33 -18.37 0.94 9.26
C GLY A 33 -16.90 1.31 9.38
N GLN A 34 -16.15 0.53 10.15
CA GLN A 34 -14.76 0.84 10.50
C GLN A 34 -13.82 0.70 9.30
N ARG A 35 -13.85 -0.46 8.64
CA ARG A 35 -12.91 -0.78 7.56
C ARG A 35 -13.15 0.10 6.34
N ARG A 36 -14.39 0.26 5.96
CA ARG A 36 -14.78 1.11 4.83
C ARG A 36 -14.45 2.58 5.06
N ALA A 37 -14.63 3.08 6.31
CA ALA A 37 -14.29 4.44 6.66
C ALA A 37 -12.78 4.71 6.50
N TRP A 38 -11.92 3.80 6.97
CA TRP A 38 -10.47 3.93 6.81
C TRP A 38 -10.03 3.80 5.36
N LEU A 39 -10.59 2.84 4.59
CA LEU A 39 -10.33 2.71 3.16
C LEU A 39 -10.68 3.98 2.40
N LEU A 40 -11.87 4.53 2.64
CA LEU A 40 -12.32 5.75 1.98
C LEU A 40 -11.43 6.95 2.34
N THR A 41 -11.05 7.09 3.61
CA THR A 41 -10.16 8.18 4.06
C THR A 41 -8.79 8.07 3.40
N ALA A 42 -8.21 6.87 3.34
CA ALA A 42 -6.93 6.64 2.68
C ALA A 42 -7.00 6.91 1.17
N GLN A 43 -8.07 6.48 0.50
CA GLN A 43 -8.29 6.73 -0.93
C GLN A 43 -8.47 8.20 -1.25
N ILE A 44 -9.22 8.94 -0.44
CA ILE A 44 -9.34 10.40 -0.60
C ILE A 44 -7.98 11.07 -0.42
N GLY A 45 -7.21 10.66 0.60
CA GLY A 45 -5.85 11.14 0.80
C GLY A 45 -4.93 10.86 -0.39
N LEU A 46 -5.02 9.67 -0.99
CA LEU A 46 -4.28 9.32 -2.22
C LEU A 46 -4.72 10.19 -3.41
N ILE A 47 -6.00 10.35 -3.64
CA ILE A 47 -6.53 11.19 -4.73
C ILE A 47 -6.00 12.61 -4.60
N VAL A 48 -6.11 13.20 -3.41
CA VAL A 48 -5.66 14.58 -3.16
C VAL A 48 -4.15 14.70 -3.31
N SER A 49 -3.36 13.80 -2.71
CA SER A 49 -1.90 13.86 -2.79
C SER A 49 -1.37 13.67 -4.20
N LEU A 50 -1.93 12.74 -4.98
CA LEU A 50 -1.59 12.54 -6.40
C LEU A 50 -2.01 13.74 -7.26
N ALA A 51 -3.20 14.30 -7.02
CA ALA A 51 -3.64 15.51 -7.72
C ALA A 51 -2.72 16.70 -7.43
N LEU A 52 -2.28 16.88 -6.18
CA LEU A 52 -1.33 17.92 -5.82
C LEU A 52 0.07 17.67 -6.44
N MET A 53 0.51 16.41 -6.53
CA MET A 53 1.75 16.07 -7.23
C MET A 53 1.72 16.43 -8.71
N ALA A 54 0.55 16.41 -9.35
CA ALA A 54 0.40 16.84 -10.75
C ALA A 54 0.81 18.31 -10.97
N PHE A 55 0.74 19.13 -9.94
CA PHE A 55 1.08 20.56 -10.01
C PHE A 55 2.42 20.89 -9.32
N ALA A 56 3.06 19.92 -8.68
CA ALA A 56 4.37 20.08 -8.08
C ALA A 56 5.45 20.01 -9.15
N ASP A 57 6.38 20.97 -9.12
CA ASP A 57 7.54 21.01 -10.01
C ASP A 57 8.80 20.66 -9.19
N PRO A 58 9.41 19.49 -9.42
CA PRO A 58 10.60 19.07 -8.68
C PRO A 58 11.80 20.01 -8.87
N ALA A 59 11.86 20.69 -10.01
CA ALA A 59 12.93 21.65 -10.29
C ALA A 59 12.79 22.93 -9.46
N LYS A 60 11.56 23.33 -9.11
CA LYS A 60 11.30 24.50 -8.27
C LYS A 60 11.32 24.19 -6.78
N SER A 61 10.78 23.04 -6.36
CA SER A 61 10.71 22.64 -4.96
C SER A 61 10.77 21.13 -4.77
N LEU A 62 11.98 20.63 -4.60
CA LEU A 62 12.22 19.22 -4.29
C LEU A 62 11.58 18.81 -2.95
N THR A 63 11.60 19.72 -1.97
CA THR A 63 11.01 19.47 -0.64
C THR A 63 9.50 19.26 -0.72
N LEU A 64 8.79 20.09 -1.47
CA LEU A 64 7.34 19.94 -1.67
C LEU A 64 7.02 18.61 -2.37
N THR A 65 7.75 18.31 -3.45
CA THR A 65 7.56 17.04 -4.18
C THR A 65 7.82 15.83 -3.28
N ALA A 66 8.90 15.87 -2.48
CA ALA A 66 9.21 14.81 -1.53
C ALA A 66 8.15 14.67 -0.42
N ALA A 67 7.62 15.78 0.10
CA ALA A 67 6.55 15.77 1.10
C ALA A 67 5.26 15.17 0.54
N LEU A 68 4.88 15.52 -0.69
CA LEU A 68 3.71 14.96 -1.37
C LEU A 68 3.89 13.46 -1.67
N ALA A 69 5.09 13.04 -2.10
CA ALA A 69 5.41 11.64 -2.31
C ALA A 69 5.34 10.84 -0.99
N LEU A 70 5.84 11.39 0.11
CA LEU A 70 5.75 10.79 1.44
C LEU A 70 4.28 10.69 1.90
N THR A 71 3.49 11.73 1.67
CA THR A 71 2.05 11.75 1.99
C THR A 71 1.31 10.68 1.19
N THR A 72 1.61 10.55 -0.10
CA THR A 72 1.05 9.50 -0.97
C THR A 72 1.43 8.11 -0.46
N ALA A 73 2.68 7.89 -0.07
CA ALA A 73 3.15 6.62 0.50
C ALA A 73 2.46 6.30 1.84
N PHE A 74 2.26 7.30 2.69
CA PHE A 74 1.56 7.13 3.97
C PHE A 74 0.11 6.70 3.77
N PHE A 75 -0.64 7.36 2.88
CA PHE A 75 -2.02 6.98 2.58
C PHE A 75 -2.08 5.63 1.85
N GLY A 76 -1.11 5.33 0.97
CA GLY A 76 -0.99 4.02 0.33
C GLY A 76 -0.78 2.90 1.35
N ALA A 77 0.15 3.07 2.28
CA ALA A 77 0.39 2.10 3.34
C ALA A 77 -0.81 1.96 4.30
N THR A 78 -1.53 3.06 4.56
CA THR A 78 -2.76 3.05 5.37
C THR A 78 -3.89 2.31 4.67
N GLN A 79 -4.06 2.52 3.36
CA GLN A 79 -5.01 1.76 2.54
C GLN A 79 -4.71 0.27 2.57
N ASP A 80 -3.44 -0.11 2.45
CA ASP A 80 -2.99 -1.49 2.47
C ASP A 80 -3.34 -2.19 3.79
N ILE A 81 -3.09 -1.53 4.94
CA ILE A 81 -3.49 -2.04 6.26
C ILE A 81 -5.01 -2.28 6.32
N ALA A 82 -5.80 -1.28 5.92
CA ALA A 82 -7.25 -1.36 6.00
C ALA A 82 -7.83 -2.40 5.04
N LEU A 83 -7.23 -2.56 3.84
CA LEU A 83 -7.64 -3.51 2.82
C LEU A 83 -7.30 -4.95 3.22
N ASP A 84 -6.12 -5.19 3.80
CA ASP A 84 -5.73 -6.51 4.31
C ASP A 84 -6.69 -6.96 5.42
N ALA A 85 -7.00 -6.07 6.37
CA ALA A 85 -7.97 -6.36 7.42
C ALA A 85 -9.39 -6.59 6.87
N PHE A 86 -9.84 -5.75 5.92
CA PHE A 86 -11.12 -5.92 5.24
C PHE A 86 -11.22 -7.28 4.57
N ARG A 87 -10.17 -7.70 3.84
CA ARG A 87 -10.10 -8.99 3.16
C ARG A 87 -10.20 -10.16 4.13
N ILE A 88 -9.43 -10.12 5.23
CA ILE A 88 -9.41 -11.19 6.24
C ILE A 88 -10.76 -11.31 6.92
N GLU A 89 -11.39 -10.19 7.26
CA GLU A 89 -12.67 -10.14 7.97
C GLU A 89 -13.89 -10.41 7.08
N SER A 90 -13.72 -10.37 5.75
CA SER A 90 -14.85 -10.52 4.79
C SER A 90 -15.29 -11.95 4.54
N GLY A 91 -14.57 -12.96 4.99
CA GLY A 91 -14.94 -14.34 4.70
C GLY A 91 -14.40 -15.38 5.66
N SER A 92 -14.96 -16.59 5.53
CA SER A 92 -14.52 -17.77 6.28
C SER A 92 -13.11 -18.22 5.83
N GLU A 93 -12.44 -19.03 6.66
CA GLU A 93 -11.12 -19.58 6.38
C GLU A 93 -11.03 -20.29 5.02
N GLU A 94 -12.09 -21.00 4.63
CA GLU A 94 -12.19 -21.71 3.34
C GLU A 94 -12.10 -20.76 2.12
N LYS A 95 -12.58 -19.52 2.26
CA LYS A 95 -12.59 -18.52 1.17
C LYS A 95 -11.33 -17.67 1.13
N GLN A 96 -10.46 -17.73 2.14
CA GLN A 96 -9.27 -16.88 2.23
C GLN A 96 -8.30 -17.09 1.06
N ALA A 97 -8.15 -18.33 0.57
CA ALA A 97 -7.31 -18.60 -0.59
C ALA A 97 -7.83 -17.91 -1.85
N ALA A 98 -9.14 -17.95 -2.10
CA ALA A 98 -9.76 -17.28 -3.25
C ALA A 98 -9.65 -15.75 -3.15
N PHE A 99 -9.84 -15.18 -1.95
CA PHE A 99 -9.66 -13.75 -1.72
C PHE A 99 -8.20 -13.32 -1.92
N ALA A 100 -7.23 -14.12 -1.45
CA ALA A 100 -5.82 -13.85 -1.68
C ALA A 100 -5.46 -13.88 -3.16
N ALA A 101 -5.97 -14.85 -3.92
CA ALA A 101 -5.75 -14.94 -5.37
C ALA A 101 -6.35 -13.74 -6.12
N THR A 102 -7.57 -13.35 -5.79
CA THR A 102 -8.24 -12.18 -6.39
C THR A 102 -7.50 -10.88 -6.06
N TYR A 103 -7.10 -10.72 -4.79
CA TYR A 103 -6.30 -9.59 -4.36
C TYR A 103 -4.98 -9.49 -5.12
N GLN A 104 -4.26 -10.60 -5.25
CA GLN A 104 -2.98 -10.66 -5.95
C GLN A 104 -3.13 -10.36 -7.46
N THR A 105 -4.20 -10.83 -8.07
CA THR A 105 -4.51 -10.53 -9.47
C THR A 105 -4.78 -9.03 -9.66
N GLY A 106 -5.61 -8.45 -8.81
CA GLY A 106 -5.88 -7.00 -8.82
C GLY A 106 -4.62 -6.17 -8.60
N TYR A 107 -3.75 -6.58 -7.67
CA TYR A 107 -2.48 -5.93 -7.41
C TYR A 107 -1.56 -5.92 -8.65
N ARG A 108 -1.46 -7.05 -9.35
CA ARG A 108 -0.64 -7.14 -10.59
C ARG A 108 -1.19 -6.26 -11.71
N LEU A 109 -2.50 -6.25 -11.91
CA LEU A 109 -3.13 -5.36 -12.90
C LEU A 109 -2.89 -3.89 -12.56
N ALA A 110 -3.02 -3.52 -11.28
CA ALA A 110 -2.74 -2.17 -10.80
C ALA A 110 -1.26 -1.78 -10.98
N MET A 111 -0.32 -2.71 -10.77
CA MET A 111 1.11 -2.46 -11.03
C MET A 111 1.38 -2.15 -12.52
N ILE A 112 0.75 -2.89 -13.44
CA ILE A 112 0.88 -2.63 -14.88
C ILE A 112 0.30 -1.25 -15.21
N TRP A 113 -0.90 -0.96 -14.69
CA TRP A 113 -1.55 0.33 -14.90
C TRP A 113 -0.74 1.50 -14.34
N ALA A 114 -0.29 1.41 -13.10
CA ALA A 114 0.50 2.45 -12.45
C ALA A 114 1.92 2.62 -13.03
N GLY A 115 2.52 1.54 -13.54
CA GLY A 115 3.84 1.58 -14.17
C GLY A 115 3.77 1.94 -15.64
N ALA A 116 3.35 0.99 -16.47
CA ALA A 116 3.32 1.16 -17.93
C ALA A 116 2.24 2.16 -18.38
N GLY A 117 1.07 2.14 -17.74
CA GLY A 117 -0.02 3.06 -18.07
C GLY A 117 0.35 4.52 -17.80
N ALA A 118 0.94 4.82 -16.63
CA ALA A 118 1.36 6.18 -16.30
C ALA A 118 2.42 6.72 -17.28
N LEU A 119 3.40 5.88 -17.64
CA LEU A 119 4.43 6.25 -18.62
C LEU A 119 3.84 6.47 -20.02
N ALA A 120 2.92 5.61 -20.45
CA ALA A 120 2.26 5.76 -21.75
C ALA A 120 1.42 7.04 -21.83
N ILE A 121 0.69 7.38 -20.76
CA ILE A 121 -0.07 8.62 -20.66
C ILE A 121 0.88 9.83 -20.67
N ALA A 122 1.95 9.79 -19.89
CA ALA A 122 2.94 10.85 -19.87
C ALA A 122 3.54 11.08 -21.26
N ALA A 123 3.99 10.02 -21.94
CA ALA A 123 4.58 10.10 -23.28
C ALA A 123 3.58 10.63 -24.33
N PHE A 124 2.33 10.17 -24.28
CA PHE A 124 1.30 10.64 -25.22
C PHE A 124 1.04 12.15 -25.10
N PHE A 125 0.89 12.68 -23.89
CA PHE A 125 0.67 14.10 -23.69
C PHE A 125 1.95 14.93 -23.85
N GLU A 126 3.11 14.35 -23.54
CA GLU A 126 4.40 15.03 -23.75
C GLU A 126 4.67 15.33 -25.22
N THR A 127 4.38 14.40 -26.12
CA THR A 127 4.57 14.58 -27.57
C THR A 127 3.69 15.67 -28.16
N GLN A 128 2.53 15.93 -27.57
CA GLN A 128 1.56 16.93 -28.06
C GLN A 128 1.65 18.28 -27.38
N PHE A 129 1.98 18.32 -26.09
CA PHE A 129 1.85 19.51 -25.25
C PHE A 129 3.09 19.82 -24.40
N GLY A 130 4.16 19.02 -24.52
CA GLY A 130 5.41 19.21 -23.80
C GLY A 130 5.48 18.45 -22.46
N THR A 131 6.72 18.29 -21.96
CA THR A 131 7.07 17.42 -20.83
C THR A 131 6.30 17.73 -19.53
N ALA A 132 6.10 19.00 -19.22
CA ALA A 132 5.38 19.41 -18.02
C ALA A 132 3.92 18.97 -18.05
N VAL A 133 3.27 18.99 -19.21
CA VAL A 133 1.87 18.57 -19.39
C VAL A 133 1.79 17.03 -19.37
N GLY A 134 2.78 16.33 -19.92
CA GLY A 134 2.84 14.87 -19.91
C GLY A 134 2.74 14.29 -18.49
N TRP A 135 3.62 14.68 -17.62
CA TRP A 135 3.63 14.20 -16.24
C TRP A 135 2.42 14.67 -15.43
N ARG A 136 1.98 15.92 -15.61
CA ARG A 136 0.75 16.42 -14.98
C ARG A 136 -0.45 15.55 -15.34
N SER A 137 -0.62 15.25 -16.62
CA SER A 137 -1.72 14.40 -17.10
C SER A 137 -1.65 12.99 -16.53
N ALA A 138 -0.46 12.37 -16.47
CA ALA A 138 -0.27 11.07 -15.86
C ALA A 138 -0.72 11.04 -14.40
N TYR A 139 -0.27 11.97 -13.57
CA TYR A 139 -0.68 12.04 -12.17
C TYR A 139 -2.18 12.28 -12.00
N LEU A 140 -2.79 13.15 -12.81
CA LEU A 140 -4.24 13.40 -12.75
C LEU A 140 -5.06 12.17 -13.15
N VAL A 141 -4.65 11.45 -14.19
CA VAL A 141 -5.32 10.21 -14.61
C VAL A 141 -5.15 9.12 -13.54
N MET A 142 -3.96 8.99 -12.93
CA MET A 142 -3.73 8.07 -11.82
C MET A 142 -4.59 8.43 -10.60
N SER A 143 -4.69 9.72 -10.26
CA SER A 143 -5.59 10.22 -9.22
C SER A 143 -7.06 9.88 -9.53
N ALA A 144 -7.51 10.12 -10.74
CA ALA A 144 -8.88 9.82 -11.17
C ALA A 144 -9.17 8.30 -11.17
N SER A 145 -8.19 7.46 -11.51
CA SER A 145 -8.35 6.01 -11.48
C SER A 145 -8.63 5.46 -10.08
N MET A 146 -8.20 6.17 -9.02
CA MET A 146 -8.54 5.82 -7.64
C MET A 146 -10.03 5.92 -7.33
N LEU A 147 -10.81 6.64 -8.12
CA LEU A 147 -12.28 6.70 -7.98
C LEU A 147 -12.93 5.34 -8.14
N VAL A 148 -12.33 4.43 -8.91
CA VAL A 148 -12.78 3.03 -9.03
C VAL A 148 -12.75 2.37 -7.64
N GLY A 149 -11.67 2.58 -6.88
CA GLY A 149 -11.54 2.09 -5.51
C GLY A 149 -12.59 2.71 -4.57
N VAL A 150 -12.83 4.03 -4.68
CA VAL A 150 -13.85 4.73 -3.89
C VAL A 150 -15.23 4.15 -4.15
N VAL A 151 -15.61 3.98 -5.42
CA VAL A 151 -16.90 3.38 -5.79
C VAL A 151 -17.01 1.97 -5.27
N THR A 152 -15.96 1.17 -5.40
CA THR A 152 -15.90 -0.21 -4.87
C THR A 152 -16.13 -0.24 -3.36
N VAL A 153 -15.46 0.63 -2.60
CA VAL A 153 -15.63 0.72 -1.14
C VAL A 153 -17.05 1.13 -0.77
N LEU A 154 -17.65 2.06 -1.51
CA LEU A 154 -19.03 2.51 -1.25
C LEU A 154 -20.07 1.43 -1.54
N LEU A 155 -19.83 0.58 -2.53
CA LEU A 155 -20.73 -0.51 -2.90
C LEU A 155 -20.52 -1.78 -2.07
N SER A 156 -19.33 -1.98 -1.49
CA SER A 156 -19.01 -3.18 -0.70
C SER A 156 -19.70 -3.14 0.67
N PRO A 157 -20.20 -4.27 1.20
CA PRO A 157 -20.71 -4.35 2.56
C PRO A 157 -19.55 -4.30 3.58
N GLU A 158 -19.81 -3.72 4.77
CA GLU A 158 -18.85 -3.79 5.88
C GLU A 158 -18.79 -5.21 6.44
N PRO A 159 -17.60 -5.79 6.69
CA PRO A 159 -17.47 -7.12 7.26
C PRO A 159 -18.17 -7.27 8.61
N GLU A 160 -18.86 -8.39 8.82
CA GLU A 160 -19.60 -8.63 10.08
C GLU A 160 -18.67 -8.74 11.29
N GLN A 161 -17.46 -9.30 11.10
CA GLN A 161 -16.48 -9.43 12.18
C GLN A 161 -16.01 -8.07 12.67
N SER A 162 -15.84 -7.11 11.79
CA SER A 162 -15.51 -5.73 12.13
C SER A 162 -16.54 -5.10 13.05
N ARG A 163 -17.84 -5.39 12.83
CA ARG A 163 -18.93 -4.88 13.68
C ARG A 163 -18.89 -5.43 15.10
N ARG A 164 -18.44 -6.68 15.29
CA ARG A 164 -18.40 -7.36 16.61
C ARG A 164 -17.23 -6.92 17.48
N VAL A 165 -16.06 -6.76 16.88
CA VAL A 165 -14.81 -6.36 17.59
C VAL A 165 -14.92 -4.97 18.22
N HIS A 166 -15.70 -4.06 17.63
CA HIS A 166 -15.80 -2.66 18.05
C HIS A 166 -16.73 -2.38 19.23
N ALA A 167 -17.29 -3.42 19.85
CA ALA A 167 -18.11 -3.28 21.07
C ALA A 167 -17.28 -3.16 22.36
N GLN A 168 -15.95 -3.31 22.29
CA GLN A 168 -15.09 -3.22 23.47
C GLN A 168 -14.85 -1.75 23.87
N THR A 169 -15.27 -1.41 25.08
CA THR A 169 -15.00 -0.11 25.70
C THR A 169 -13.75 -0.22 26.56
N TYR A 170 -12.74 0.61 26.30
CA TYR A 170 -11.51 0.67 27.09
C TYR A 170 -11.64 1.67 28.23
N ALA A 171 -11.22 1.28 29.43
CA ALA A 171 -11.31 2.12 30.61
C ALA A 171 -10.28 3.29 30.61
N SER A 172 -9.15 3.12 29.88
CA SER A 172 -8.08 4.10 29.84
C SER A 172 -7.34 4.10 28.49
N LYS A 173 -6.78 5.27 28.10
CA LYS A 173 -5.88 5.40 26.94
C LYS A 173 -4.64 4.50 27.05
N ARG A 174 -4.12 4.32 28.28
CA ARG A 174 -2.97 3.44 28.54
C ARG A 174 -3.31 1.97 28.31
N GLU A 175 -4.47 1.55 28.75
CA GLU A 175 -5.00 0.20 28.50
C GLU A 175 -5.20 -0.04 27.01
N TRP A 176 -5.77 0.94 26.28
CA TRP A 176 -5.91 0.89 24.84
C TRP A 176 -4.56 0.70 24.12
N ILE A 177 -3.52 1.48 24.49
CA ILE A 177 -2.19 1.37 23.89
C ILE A 177 -1.58 -0.02 24.18
N PHE A 178 -1.70 -0.49 25.41
CA PHE A 178 -1.19 -1.80 25.81
C PHE A 178 -1.90 -2.94 25.02
N GLU A 179 -3.21 -2.93 24.98
CA GLU A 179 -4.02 -3.88 24.21
C GLU A 179 -3.77 -3.81 22.70
N ALA A 180 -3.48 -2.63 22.17
CA ALA A 180 -3.26 -2.41 20.76
C ALA A 180 -1.87 -2.85 20.29
N ILE A 181 -0.83 -2.58 21.10
CA ILE A 181 0.56 -2.74 20.70
C ILE A 181 1.20 -3.94 21.41
N CYS A 182 1.12 -4.01 22.73
CA CYS A 182 1.87 -5.01 23.51
C CYS A 182 1.19 -6.40 23.47
N LYS A 183 -0.11 -6.43 23.60
CA LYS A 183 -0.86 -7.69 23.73
C LYS A 183 -0.70 -8.62 22.53
N PRO A 184 -0.75 -8.19 21.26
CA PRO A 184 -0.54 -9.09 20.12
C PRO A 184 0.83 -9.79 20.15
N PHE A 185 1.88 -9.06 20.57
CA PHE A 185 3.22 -9.66 20.72
C PHE A 185 3.27 -10.64 21.88
N LEU A 186 2.69 -10.26 23.04
CA LEU A 186 2.64 -11.14 24.20
C LEU A 186 1.84 -12.42 23.90
N ASP A 187 0.71 -12.30 23.25
CA ASP A 187 -0.11 -13.44 22.84
C ASP A 187 0.63 -14.33 21.83
N PHE A 188 1.35 -13.76 20.89
CA PHE A 188 2.16 -14.49 19.91
C PHE A 188 3.28 -15.28 20.63
N PHE A 189 4.03 -14.61 21.49
CA PHE A 189 5.10 -15.28 22.24
C PHE A 189 4.57 -16.29 23.26
N SER A 190 3.42 -16.04 23.88
CA SER A 190 2.81 -17.00 24.81
C SER A 190 2.29 -18.26 24.11
N ARG A 191 1.79 -18.14 22.89
CA ARG A 191 1.29 -19.29 22.08
C ARG A 191 2.41 -20.14 21.51
N PHE A 192 3.46 -19.52 20.98
CA PHE A 192 4.50 -20.21 20.22
C PHE A 192 5.80 -20.39 21.02
N GLY A 193 5.95 -19.77 22.20
CA GLY A 193 7.14 -19.85 23.04
C GLY A 193 8.42 -19.56 22.23
N TRP A 194 9.41 -20.44 22.33
CA TRP A 194 10.64 -20.33 21.55
C TRP A 194 10.39 -20.43 20.02
N GLY A 195 9.37 -21.14 19.59
CA GLY A 195 8.97 -21.24 18.19
C GLY A 195 8.63 -19.88 17.57
N ALA A 196 8.17 -18.90 18.38
CA ALA A 196 7.92 -17.54 17.93
C ALA A 196 9.19 -16.87 17.36
N ALA A 197 10.33 -17.05 18.04
CA ALA A 197 11.61 -16.52 17.58
C ALA A 197 12.05 -17.17 16.26
N VAL A 198 11.86 -18.49 16.12
CA VAL A 198 12.17 -19.22 14.89
C VAL A 198 11.29 -18.74 13.73
N ILE A 199 10.00 -18.57 13.96
CA ILE A 199 9.06 -18.06 12.94
C ILE A 199 9.46 -16.65 12.50
N LEU A 200 9.77 -15.75 13.45
CA LEU A 200 10.20 -14.39 13.14
C LEU A 200 11.54 -14.37 12.40
N ALA A 201 12.50 -15.21 12.78
CA ALA A 201 13.78 -15.36 12.10
C ALA A 201 13.60 -15.85 10.66
N LEU A 202 12.71 -16.82 10.44
CA LEU A 202 12.38 -17.34 9.11
C LEU A 202 11.76 -16.24 8.23
N ILE A 203 10.78 -15.51 8.75
CA ILE A 203 10.14 -14.41 8.04
C ILE A 203 11.15 -13.30 7.73
N ALA A 204 11.99 -12.92 8.68
CA ALA A 204 13.02 -11.91 8.50
C ALA A 204 14.04 -12.32 7.43
N THR A 205 14.54 -13.56 7.48
CA THR A 205 15.51 -14.09 6.51
C THR A 205 14.91 -14.10 5.10
N TYR A 206 13.68 -14.60 4.97
CA TYR A 206 12.96 -14.60 3.69
C TYR A 206 12.77 -13.18 3.14
N ARG A 207 12.35 -12.27 4.01
CA ARG A 207 12.08 -10.87 3.60
C ARG A 207 13.35 -10.11 3.24
N ILE A 208 14.44 -10.32 3.97
CA ILE A 208 15.75 -9.73 3.67
C ILE A 208 16.23 -10.20 2.30
N SER A 209 16.15 -11.50 2.01
CA SER A 209 16.52 -12.06 0.70
C SER A 209 15.73 -11.41 -0.44
N ASP A 210 14.41 -11.27 -0.28
CA ASP A 210 13.53 -10.66 -1.30
C ASP A 210 13.90 -9.19 -1.56
N VAL A 211 14.14 -8.42 -0.49
CA VAL A 211 14.55 -7.02 -0.58
C VAL A 211 15.93 -6.87 -1.21
N VAL A 212 16.91 -7.67 -0.79
CA VAL A 212 18.28 -7.62 -1.32
C VAL A 212 18.29 -7.98 -2.80
N MET A 213 17.62 -9.06 -3.20
CA MET A 213 17.52 -9.45 -4.60
C MET A 213 16.82 -8.37 -5.44
N GLY A 214 15.75 -7.76 -4.92
CA GLY A 214 15.04 -6.69 -5.61
C GLY A 214 15.89 -5.45 -5.88
N VAL A 215 16.71 -5.04 -4.90
CA VAL A 215 17.59 -3.86 -5.02
C VAL A 215 18.82 -4.17 -5.87
N MET A 216 19.41 -5.37 -5.72
CA MET A 216 20.67 -5.74 -6.39
C MET A 216 20.47 -6.26 -7.81
N ALA A 217 19.26 -6.63 -8.23
CA ALA A 217 19.00 -7.18 -9.55
C ALA A 217 19.49 -6.27 -10.69
N ASN A 218 19.14 -4.98 -10.66
CA ASN A 218 19.51 -4.04 -11.70
C ASN A 218 21.03 -3.77 -11.77
N PRO A 219 21.73 -3.48 -10.66
CA PRO A 219 23.21 -3.40 -10.66
C PRO A 219 23.86 -4.68 -11.17
N PHE A 220 23.40 -5.83 -10.73
CA PHE A 220 23.92 -7.14 -11.13
C PHE A 220 23.81 -7.37 -12.65
N TYR A 221 22.66 -7.04 -13.26
CA TYR A 221 22.49 -7.15 -14.71
C TYR A 221 23.42 -6.18 -15.47
N ALA A 222 23.62 -4.96 -14.94
CA ALA A 222 24.53 -3.99 -15.52
C ALA A 222 25.99 -4.47 -15.47
N ASP A 223 26.41 -5.06 -14.35
CA ASP A 223 27.77 -5.61 -14.17
C ASP A 223 28.03 -6.82 -15.06
N LEU A 224 26.99 -7.61 -15.39
CA LEU A 224 27.07 -8.72 -16.35
C LEU A 224 27.08 -8.24 -17.82
N GLY A 225 26.95 -6.93 -18.07
CA GLY A 225 27.01 -6.34 -19.40
C GLY A 225 25.71 -6.43 -20.21
N PHE A 226 24.59 -6.75 -19.58
CA PHE A 226 23.28 -6.71 -20.26
C PHE A 226 22.87 -5.29 -20.57
N SER A 227 22.38 -5.07 -21.80
CA SER A 227 21.81 -3.77 -22.19
C SER A 227 20.50 -3.48 -21.43
N LYS A 228 20.17 -2.18 -21.31
CA LYS A 228 18.92 -1.74 -20.66
C LYS A 228 17.67 -2.32 -21.35
N GLU A 229 17.76 -2.54 -22.66
CA GLU A 229 16.68 -3.10 -23.48
C GLU A 229 16.50 -4.60 -23.23
N GLU A 230 17.59 -5.36 -23.13
CA GLU A 230 17.56 -6.78 -22.79
C GLU A 230 17.00 -7.00 -21.36
N VAL A 231 17.47 -6.22 -20.39
CA VAL A 231 16.95 -6.27 -19.03
C VAL A 231 15.47 -5.92 -18.98
N ALA A 232 15.03 -4.90 -19.73
CA ALA A 232 13.62 -4.51 -19.79
C ALA A 232 12.76 -5.60 -20.45
N ALA A 233 13.21 -6.19 -21.54
CA ALA A 233 12.48 -7.25 -22.24
C ALA A 233 12.35 -8.52 -21.39
N VAL A 234 13.44 -8.97 -20.78
CA VAL A 234 13.47 -10.22 -20.01
C VAL A 234 12.85 -10.05 -18.62
N SER A 235 13.25 -9.04 -17.85
CA SER A 235 12.80 -8.93 -16.46
C SER A 235 11.38 -8.36 -16.32
N LYS A 236 10.97 -7.46 -17.21
CA LYS A 236 9.63 -6.86 -17.14
C LYS A 236 8.56 -7.67 -17.89
N VAL A 237 8.89 -8.27 -19.03
CA VAL A 237 7.93 -9.07 -19.77
C VAL A 237 7.90 -10.51 -19.26
N PHE A 238 9.04 -11.17 -19.20
CA PHE A 238 9.12 -12.56 -18.73
C PHE A 238 8.88 -12.68 -17.22
N GLY A 239 9.44 -11.81 -16.42
CA GLY A 239 9.23 -11.78 -14.97
C GLY A 239 7.79 -11.50 -14.56
N LEU A 240 7.00 -10.83 -15.40
CA LEU A 240 5.57 -10.60 -15.18
C LEU A 240 4.72 -11.83 -15.51
N ILE A 241 5.12 -12.62 -16.50
CA ILE A 241 4.40 -13.83 -16.94
C ILE A 241 4.69 -15.02 -16.00
N MET A 242 5.90 -15.09 -15.44
CA MET A 242 6.36 -16.21 -14.61
C MET A 242 6.13 -16.05 -13.09
N LYS A 243 5.74 -14.88 -12.61
CA LYS A 243 5.36 -14.62 -11.20
C LYS A 243 3.85 -14.71 -11.01
#